data_da255da5167e931b5db894bf752d5a53
#
_entry.id   da255da5167e931b5db894bf752d5a53
#
_cell.length_a   1.000
_cell.length_b   1.000
_cell.length_c   1.000
_cell.angle_alpha   90.00
_cell.angle_beta   90.00
_cell.angle_gamma   90.00
#
_symmetry.space_group_name_H-M   'P 1'
#
loop_
_entity.id
_entity.type
_entity.pdbx_description
1 polymer ?
#
loop_
_entity_poly.entity_id
_entity_poly.type
_entity_poly.pdbx_seq_one_letter_code
_entity_poly.pdbx_strand_id
1 'polypeptide(L)'
;MRQLIIKLLLGLCMGAALPVCAQDAVHYYFRTMDIRNGLSQNTVYQILQDRKGFMWFGTKDGLNRYDGLSFRIYKKENSGLGKNFITALYEDRRGNIWIGTDGGVFIYDPVLDSFTAFDEASDNGSIIRDFVTMIGSDEDDNIWISVENQGLFCYKPDEGRLLNHLHDSGLPNVTRFWLNGNTCWLALYADNLYYTKADFETPLQPFKDAEGNEIFKNDIINWQVSGPHNCVYIASLNGLTEINQTTGKTRKLLNTYVRALQFKSDNELWVGAESGLYIYNLTNDKITHLTVPDQDDSYALSDNAIYSLCCDKENGMWIGSYFGGVNYCPYQWTYFEKFYPRDNLRHFGRRVREICESNDGTLWIGTEDKGLFNYNPENGKIEPFEHPAIYQNVHGLCLDGDDLWVGTFSGGLNRVNLRTRQVKHYAKGESENSMVANDAFTICRTTTGDVWIGTTSGLLKYNRSTDDFTRIPQLKNMFTYNILEDFNGNLWFATFSNGVFCYNVRSQQWRNYLSNENDSTSLPYNKVISIYEDSRKRLWFMTLGEGFCRYNPETDNFTRYDMSKGFPSNTIYKMVEDKRGNLWITSNYGLVCFNPDTESKHVYTTANGLLSNQFNFQSGYIDKKGRIYVSIR
;
A
#
# COMPACT_ATOMS: atom_id res chain seq x y z
N MET A 1 30.01 -18.15 53.17
CA MET A 1 29.09 -17.07 52.82
C MET A 1 29.46 -16.28 51.56
N ARG A 2 30.73 -15.90 51.30
CA ARG A 2 31.11 -15.19 50.06
C ARG A 2 30.94 -15.97 48.75
N GLN A 3 31.11 -17.29 48.73
CA GLN A 3 30.91 -18.12 47.54
C GLN A 3 29.44 -18.41 47.20
N LEU A 4 28.53 -18.28 48.18
CA LEU A 4 27.09 -18.45 47.93
C LEU A 4 26.46 -17.19 47.34
N ILE A 5 26.98 -16.00 47.68
CA ILE A 5 26.52 -14.71 47.13
C ILE A 5 26.94 -14.53 45.67
N ILE A 6 28.11 -15.02 45.29
CA ILE A 6 28.58 -14.96 43.88
C ILE A 6 27.77 -15.91 42.95
N LYS A 7 27.32 -17.06 43.46
CA LYS A 7 26.44 -17.97 42.71
C LYS A 7 24.98 -17.45 42.59
N LEU A 8 24.51 -16.68 43.56
CA LEU A 8 23.20 -16.02 43.47
C LEU A 8 23.22 -14.80 42.55
N LEU A 9 24.31 -14.05 42.48
CA LEU A 9 24.46 -12.92 41.54
C LEU A 9 24.68 -13.38 40.08
N LEU A 10 25.34 -14.52 39.84
CA LEU A 10 25.45 -15.13 38.51
C LEU A 10 24.15 -15.82 38.07
N GLY A 11 23.28 -16.26 39.00
CA GLY A 11 21.96 -16.80 38.67
C GLY A 11 20.92 -15.73 38.34
N LEU A 12 21.08 -14.48 38.82
CA LEU A 12 20.20 -13.36 38.54
C LEU A 12 20.54 -12.64 37.20
N CYS A 13 21.75 -12.82 36.68
CA CYS A 13 22.12 -12.27 35.37
C CYS A 13 21.74 -13.16 34.14
N MET A 14 21.28 -14.39 34.36
CA MET A 14 20.81 -15.27 33.27
C MET A 14 19.28 -15.32 33.10
N GLY A 15 18.52 -14.50 33.83
CA GLY A 15 17.06 -14.55 33.85
C GLY A 15 16.33 -13.37 33.21
N ALA A 16 17.01 -12.46 32.50
CA ALA A 16 16.37 -11.34 31.85
C ALA A 16 16.89 -11.16 30.40
N ALA A 17 16.87 -12.23 29.62
CA ALA A 17 16.65 -12.05 28.20
C ALA A 17 15.16 -11.76 28.03
N LEU A 18 14.75 -10.50 28.24
CA LEU A 18 13.53 -10.01 27.64
C LEU A 18 13.61 -10.33 26.15
N PRO A 19 12.58 -10.95 25.55
CA PRO A 19 12.54 -11.02 24.10
C PRO A 19 12.64 -9.56 23.64
N VAL A 20 13.71 -9.21 22.97
CA VAL A 20 13.73 -8.07 22.08
C VAL A 20 12.65 -8.45 21.06
N CYS A 21 11.42 -7.95 21.26
CA CYS A 21 10.48 -7.87 20.18
C CYS A 21 11.26 -7.13 19.08
N ALA A 22 11.59 -7.82 18.02
CA ALA A 22 11.98 -7.19 16.78
C ALA A 22 10.87 -6.21 16.51
N GLN A 23 11.16 -4.92 16.70
CA GLN A 23 10.23 -3.85 16.38
C GLN A 23 10.08 -3.97 14.88
N ASP A 24 8.92 -4.49 14.42
CA ASP A 24 8.63 -4.69 13.01
C ASP A 24 8.98 -3.41 12.28
N ALA A 25 9.85 -3.51 11.29
CA ALA A 25 10.27 -2.36 10.51
C ALA A 25 9.02 -1.78 9.86
N VAL A 26 8.68 -0.54 10.17
CA VAL A 26 7.52 0.14 9.59
C VAL A 26 7.74 0.17 8.07
N HIS A 27 6.87 -0.50 7.33
CA HIS A 27 6.92 -0.55 5.88
C HIS A 27 6.02 0.55 5.30
N TYR A 28 6.60 1.39 4.46
CA TYR A 28 5.88 2.44 3.74
C TYR A 28 5.55 1.96 2.33
N TYR A 29 4.28 2.10 1.94
CA TYR A 29 3.77 1.75 0.62
C TYR A 29 3.25 2.99 -0.06
N PHE A 30 3.67 3.21 -1.30
CA PHE A 30 3.29 4.38 -2.07
C PHE A 30 2.40 3.97 -3.25
N ARG A 31 1.37 4.76 -3.48
CA ARG A 31 0.54 4.67 -4.67
C ARG A 31 0.95 5.80 -5.60
N THR A 32 1.52 5.47 -6.74
CA THR A 32 2.00 6.47 -7.70
C THR A 32 0.90 6.89 -8.65
N MET A 33 0.81 8.20 -8.91
CA MET A 33 -0.04 8.82 -9.90
C MET A 33 0.80 9.74 -10.79
N ASP A 34 0.78 9.51 -12.10
CA ASP A 34 1.57 10.23 -13.08
C ASP A 34 0.72 10.63 -14.31
N ILE A 35 1.37 11.03 -15.39
CA ILE A 35 0.69 11.39 -16.64
C ILE A 35 -0.20 10.26 -17.20
N ARG A 36 0.10 8.99 -16.91
CA ARG A 36 -0.71 7.82 -17.32
C ARG A 36 -2.03 7.75 -16.55
N ASN A 37 -2.08 8.36 -15.37
CA ASN A 37 -3.26 8.45 -14.51
C ASN A 37 -4.03 9.76 -14.70
N GLY A 38 -3.57 10.66 -15.62
CA GLY A 38 -4.24 11.91 -15.92
C GLY A 38 -3.63 13.15 -15.28
N LEU A 39 -2.46 13.05 -14.64
CA LEU A 39 -1.70 14.23 -14.20
C LEU A 39 -1.17 15.02 -15.41
N SER A 40 -1.17 16.34 -15.37
CA SER A 40 -0.75 17.18 -16.50
C SER A 40 0.74 17.05 -16.83
N GLN A 41 1.57 16.83 -15.79
CA GLN A 41 3.03 16.70 -15.92
C GLN A 41 3.63 16.12 -14.64
N ASN A 42 4.71 15.34 -14.72
CA ASN A 42 5.26 14.59 -13.59
C ASN A 42 6.07 15.43 -12.60
N THR A 43 6.48 16.66 -12.94
CA THR A 43 7.20 17.52 -11.99
C THR A 43 6.20 18.28 -11.12
N VAL A 44 6.10 17.92 -9.85
CA VAL A 44 5.10 18.46 -8.91
C VAL A 44 5.82 19.36 -7.88
N TYR A 45 5.67 20.66 -8.04
CA TYR A 45 6.31 21.65 -7.18
C TYR A 45 5.53 21.96 -5.91
N GLN A 46 4.19 21.90 -5.97
CA GLN A 46 3.33 22.26 -4.86
C GLN A 46 2.17 21.27 -4.72
N ILE A 47 1.80 21.01 -3.48
CA ILE A 47 0.63 20.20 -3.12
C ILE A 47 -0.16 20.95 -2.07
N LEU A 48 -1.48 21.03 -2.25
CA LEU A 48 -2.41 21.63 -1.30
C LEU A 48 -3.66 20.78 -1.20
N GLN A 49 -4.16 20.54 0.02
CA GLN A 49 -5.53 20.07 0.21
C GLN A 49 -6.41 21.26 0.60
N ASP A 50 -7.47 21.52 -0.18
CA ASP A 50 -8.41 22.58 0.14
C ASP A 50 -9.39 22.18 1.27
N ARG A 51 -10.15 23.16 1.78
CA ARG A 51 -11.12 22.92 2.86
C ARG A 51 -12.27 22.00 2.47
N LYS A 52 -12.53 21.84 1.16
CA LYS A 52 -13.55 20.92 0.61
C LYS A 52 -13.01 19.49 0.47
N GLY A 53 -11.70 19.28 0.64
CA GLY A 53 -11.03 17.98 0.57
C GLY A 53 -10.43 17.66 -0.79
N PHE A 54 -10.53 18.53 -1.81
CA PHE A 54 -9.83 18.33 -3.08
C PHE A 54 -8.33 18.51 -2.90
N MET A 55 -7.56 17.65 -3.58
CA MET A 55 -6.12 17.79 -3.65
C MET A 55 -5.74 18.62 -4.89
N TRP A 56 -4.87 19.59 -4.71
CA TRP A 56 -4.36 20.45 -5.77
C TRP A 56 -2.87 20.20 -5.96
N PHE A 57 -2.47 20.01 -7.22
CA PHE A 57 -1.08 19.74 -7.59
C PHE A 57 -0.60 20.78 -8.61
N GLY A 58 0.33 21.62 -8.19
CA GLY A 58 1.02 22.58 -9.05
C GLY A 58 2.18 21.92 -9.76
N THR A 59 2.10 21.87 -11.09
CA THR A 59 3.13 21.26 -11.93
C THR A 59 3.83 22.31 -12.80
N LYS A 60 4.87 21.88 -13.52
CA LYS A 60 5.54 22.73 -14.51
C LYS A 60 4.66 23.06 -15.73
N ASP A 61 3.59 22.28 -15.97
CA ASP A 61 2.70 22.46 -17.11
C ASP A 61 1.22 22.25 -16.73
N GLY A 62 0.73 23.11 -15.83
CA GLY A 62 -0.67 23.17 -15.42
C GLY A 62 -0.90 22.92 -13.94
N LEU A 63 -2.08 23.32 -13.50
CA LEU A 63 -2.64 23.05 -12.19
C LEU A 63 -3.61 21.88 -12.29
N ASN A 64 -3.54 20.95 -11.36
CA ASN A 64 -4.38 19.76 -11.33
C ASN A 64 -5.22 19.75 -10.05
N ARG A 65 -6.53 19.50 -10.17
CA ARG A 65 -7.42 19.22 -9.04
C ARG A 65 -7.83 17.76 -9.07
N TYR A 66 -7.62 17.06 -7.96
CA TYR A 66 -7.95 15.65 -7.80
C TYR A 66 -9.07 15.47 -6.81
N ASP A 67 -10.10 14.72 -7.18
CA ASP A 67 -11.32 14.46 -6.40
C ASP A 67 -11.32 13.11 -5.66
N GLY A 68 -10.19 12.39 -5.68
CA GLY A 68 -10.07 11.03 -5.17
C GLY A 68 -10.18 9.95 -6.26
N LEU A 69 -10.69 10.30 -7.45
CA LEU A 69 -10.90 9.38 -8.58
C LEU A 69 -10.18 9.84 -9.84
N SER A 70 -10.26 11.13 -10.17
CA SER A 70 -9.78 11.69 -11.44
C SER A 70 -9.13 13.05 -11.27
N PHE A 71 -8.27 13.40 -12.22
CA PHE A 71 -7.66 14.72 -12.33
C PHE A 71 -8.46 15.62 -13.27
N ARG A 72 -8.73 16.84 -12.79
CA ARG A 72 -9.14 17.96 -13.66
C ARG A 72 -7.95 18.88 -13.85
N ILE A 73 -7.59 19.13 -15.13
CA ILE A 73 -6.41 19.89 -15.50
C ILE A 73 -6.82 21.30 -15.92
N TYR A 74 -6.15 22.30 -15.34
CA TYR A 74 -6.30 23.71 -15.66
C TYR A 74 -4.99 24.22 -16.27
N LYS A 75 -5.11 24.82 -17.46
CA LYS A 75 -4.02 25.47 -18.21
C LYS A 75 -4.50 26.80 -18.74
N LYS A 76 -3.55 27.65 -19.20
CA LYS A 76 -3.86 28.94 -19.83
C LYS A 76 -4.83 28.82 -21.03
N GLU A 77 -4.81 27.69 -21.73
CA GLU A 77 -5.60 27.43 -22.90
C GLU A 77 -7.07 27.11 -22.58
N ASN A 78 -7.40 26.71 -21.35
CA ASN A 78 -8.73 26.17 -21.02
C ASN A 78 -9.40 26.71 -19.75
N SER A 79 -8.73 27.62 -18.99
CA SER A 79 -9.24 27.94 -17.63
C SER A 79 -9.16 29.41 -17.21
N GLY A 80 -8.61 30.30 -18.02
CA GLY A 80 -8.31 31.68 -17.60
C GLY A 80 -7.03 31.83 -16.79
N LEU A 81 -6.32 30.74 -16.48
CA LEU A 81 -5.00 30.77 -15.90
C LEU A 81 -4.00 31.37 -16.93
N GLY A 82 -3.25 32.40 -16.58
CA GLY A 82 -2.41 33.09 -17.55
C GLY A 82 -1.08 32.37 -17.87
N LYS A 83 -0.68 31.44 -17.01
CA LYS A 83 0.60 30.71 -17.06
C LYS A 83 0.39 29.27 -16.66
N ASN A 84 1.20 28.37 -17.20
CA ASN A 84 1.11 26.92 -16.89
C ASN A 84 2.07 26.48 -15.79
N PHE A 85 3.16 27.20 -15.55
CA PHE A 85 4.09 26.83 -14.50
C PHE A 85 3.59 27.32 -13.14
N ILE A 86 3.15 26.39 -12.30
CA ILE A 86 2.60 26.68 -10.97
C ILE A 86 3.74 26.56 -9.95
N THR A 87 3.98 27.65 -9.25
CA THR A 87 5.13 27.78 -8.33
C THR A 87 4.74 27.88 -6.87
N ALA A 88 3.51 28.35 -6.57
CA ALA A 88 2.98 28.43 -5.23
C ALA A 88 1.48 28.16 -5.21
N LEU A 89 0.98 27.56 -4.12
CA LEU A 89 -0.45 27.32 -3.85
C LEU A 89 -0.72 27.69 -2.40
N TYR A 90 -1.79 28.43 -2.18
CA TYR A 90 -2.24 28.81 -0.85
C TYR A 90 -3.77 28.97 -0.80
N GLU A 91 -4.45 28.43 0.24
CA GLU A 91 -5.87 28.66 0.51
C GLU A 91 -5.99 29.64 1.67
N ASP A 92 -6.64 30.80 1.44
CA ASP A 92 -6.89 31.78 2.47
C ASP A 92 -8.04 31.37 3.41
N ARG A 93 -8.21 32.10 4.52
CA ARG A 93 -9.31 31.81 5.48
C ARG A 93 -10.71 32.01 4.89
N ARG A 94 -10.86 32.76 3.79
CA ARG A 94 -12.11 32.94 3.08
C ARG A 94 -12.41 31.80 2.11
N GLY A 95 -11.44 30.93 1.84
CA GLY A 95 -11.55 29.77 0.94
C GLY A 95 -11.18 30.09 -0.50
N ASN A 96 -10.57 31.22 -0.77
CA ASN A 96 -9.99 31.47 -2.07
C ASN A 96 -8.66 30.72 -2.20
N ILE A 97 -8.44 30.11 -3.35
CA ILE A 97 -7.15 29.49 -3.64
C ILE A 97 -6.32 30.47 -4.46
N TRP A 98 -5.18 30.84 -3.92
CA TRP A 98 -4.20 31.72 -4.52
C TRP A 98 -3.15 30.88 -5.25
N ILE A 99 -2.88 31.19 -6.51
CA ILE A 99 -2.00 30.44 -7.39
C ILE A 99 -0.86 31.37 -7.84
N GLY A 100 0.34 31.08 -7.36
CA GLY A 100 1.56 31.70 -7.86
C GLY A 100 2.08 31.00 -9.10
N THR A 101 2.56 31.77 -10.06
CA THR A 101 3.11 31.29 -11.33
C THR A 101 4.45 31.94 -11.65
N ASP A 102 5.06 31.57 -12.76
CA ASP A 102 6.25 32.21 -13.34
C ASP A 102 5.97 33.59 -13.96
N GLY A 103 4.81 34.16 -13.76
CA GLY A 103 4.44 35.47 -14.31
C GLY A 103 3.25 36.10 -13.63
N GLY A 104 3.14 35.99 -12.31
CA GLY A 104 2.12 36.64 -11.50
C GLY A 104 1.25 35.68 -10.71
N VAL A 105 0.20 36.26 -10.12
CA VAL A 105 -0.73 35.56 -9.21
C VAL A 105 -2.13 35.48 -9.84
N PHE A 106 -2.79 34.36 -9.59
CA PHE A 106 -4.19 34.12 -9.98
C PHE A 106 -4.99 33.65 -8.78
N ILE A 107 -6.30 33.95 -8.77
CA ILE A 107 -7.23 33.51 -7.73
C ILE A 107 -8.27 32.62 -8.37
N TYR A 108 -8.50 31.45 -7.81
CA TYR A 108 -9.52 30.50 -8.25
C TYR A 108 -10.89 30.85 -7.69
N ASP A 109 -11.87 30.95 -8.58
CA ASP A 109 -13.29 31.05 -8.22
C ASP A 109 -13.95 29.67 -8.28
N PRO A 110 -14.35 29.08 -7.13
CA PRO A 110 -14.95 27.76 -7.09
C PRO A 110 -16.39 27.69 -7.61
N VAL A 111 -17.05 28.84 -7.83
CA VAL A 111 -18.41 28.91 -8.36
C VAL A 111 -18.39 28.93 -9.89
N LEU A 112 -17.51 29.74 -10.46
CA LEU A 112 -17.31 29.84 -11.91
C LEU A 112 -16.37 28.78 -12.45
N ASP A 113 -15.64 28.09 -11.58
CA ASP A 113 -14.58 27.11 -11.91
C ASP A 113 -13.54 27.69 -12.87
N SER A 114 -13.10 28.91 -12.60
CA SER A 114 -12.21 29.74 -13.43
C SER A 114 -11.23 30.53 -12.57
N PHE A 115 -10.22 31.11 -13.24
CA PHE A 115 -9.17 31.88 -12.59
C PHE A 115 -9.21 33.34 -13.04
N THR A 116 -9.00 34.25 -12.09
CA THR A 116 -8.89 35.69 -12.33
C THR A 116 -7.47 36.12 -11.96
N ALA A 117 -6.82 36.92 -12.82
CA ALA A 117 -5.52 37.50 -12.51
C ALA A 117 -5.64 38.50 -11.35
N PHE A 118 -4.65 38.47 -10.45
CA PHE A 118 -4.51 39.45 -9.39
C PHE A 118 -3.64 40.61 -9.90
N ASP A 119 -4.30 41.68 -10.36
CA ASP A 119 -3.66 42.82 -11.05
C ASP A 119 -3.64 44.09 -10.20
N GLU A 120 -3.74 43.96 -8.88
CA GLU A 120 -3.68 45.13 -7.98
C GLU A 120 -2.32 45.81 -8.04
N ALA A 121 -2.31 47.12 -8.10
CA ALA A 121 -1.11 47.93 -8.02
C ALA A 121 -0.74 48.21 -6.56
N SER A 122 0.53 48.02 -6.21
CA SER A 122 1.03 48.37 -4.88
C SER A 122 1.11 49.89 -4.65
N ASP A 123 1.40 50.31 -3.43
CA ASP A 123 1.57 51.66 -2.99
C ASP A 123 2.68 52.43 -3.77
N ASN A 124 3.68 51.71 -4.29
CA ASN A 124 4.72 52.24 -5.16
C ASN A 124 4.43 52.06 -6.67
N GLY A 125 3.23 51.62 -7.04
CA GLY A 125 2.79 51.39 -8.42
C GLY A 125 3.26 50.05 -9.04
N SER A 126 3.93 49.18 -8.32
CA SER A 126 4.34 47.88 -8.83
C SER A 126 3.15 46.93 -8.92
N ILE A 127 3.09 46.15 -10.00
CA ILE A 127 2.13 45.06 -10.21
C ILE A 127 2.91 43.74 -10.22
N ILE A 128 2.38 42.69 -9.60
CA ILE A 128 3.03 41.37 -9.54
C ILE A 128 3.00 40.71 -10.92
N ARG A 129 4.20 40.60 -11.58
CA ARG A 129 4.35 40.11 -12.96
C ARG A 129 5.52 39.14 -13.15
N ASP A 130 6.25 38.84 -12.09
CA ASP A 130 7.43 38.00 -12.13
C ASP A 130 7.18 36.66 -11.37
N PHE A 131 8.22 35.83 -11.25
CA PHE A 131 8.16 34.52 -10.65
C PHE A 131 7.76 34.60 -9.16
N VAL A 132 6.63 34.01 -8.81
CA VAL A 132 6.13 33.95 -7.43
C VAL A 132 6.77 32.78 -6.71
N THR A 133 7.54 33.05 -5.66
CA THR A 133 8.28 32.01 -4.93
C THR A 133 7.50 31.40 -3.78
N MET A 134 6.62 32.19 -3.13
CA MET A 134 5.78 31.76 -2.02
C MET A 134 4.56 32.66 -1.84
N ILE A 135 3.45 32.08 -1.37
CA ILE A 135 2.24 32.78 -0.91
C ILE A 135 1.88 32.25 0.48
N GLY A 136 1.47 33.10 1.39
CA GLY A 136 1.03 32.76 2.73
C GLY A 136 0.19 33.88 3.35
N SER A 137 -0.25 33.73 4.61
CA SER A 137 -0.93 34.81 5.36
C SER A 137 -0.36 34.99 6.75
N ASP A 138 -0.64 36.15 7.33
CA ASP A 138 -0.44 36.43 8.75
C ASP A 138 -1.69 36.10 9.59
N GLU A 139 -1.62 36.42 10.89
CA GLU A 139 -2.72 36.20 11.84
C GLU A 139 -3.95 37.10 11.57
N ASP A 140 -3.74 38.23 10.88
CA ASP A 140 -4.77 39.22 10.50
C ASP A 140 -5.38 38.95 9.11
N ASP A 141 -5.07 37.79 8.49
CA ASP A 141 -5.50 37.40 7.13
C ASP A 141 -4.96 38.27 5.99
N ASN A 142 -3.89 39.05 6.22
CA ASN A 142 -3.20 39.70 5.12
C ASN A 142 -2.44 38.65 4.31
N ILE A 143 -2.50 38.77 2.99
CA ILE A 143 -1.86 37.81 2.06
C ILE A 143 -0.46 38.31 1.71
N TRP A 144 0.53 37.53 2.06
CA TRP A 144 1.92 37.81 1.80
C TRP A 144 2.41 37.04 0.57
N ILE A 145 3.11 37.72 -0.34
CA ILE A 145 3.52 37.18 -1.63
C ILE A 145 4.97 37.57 -1.88
N SER A 146 5.84 36.58 -2.00
CA SER A 146 7.23 36.77 -2.35
C SER A 146 7.42 36.58 -3.86
N VAL A 147 8.07 37.56 -4.51
CA VAL A 147 8.22 37.63 -5.97
C VAL A 147 9.66 37.93 -6.33
N GLU A 148 10.25 37.12 -7.23
CA GLU A 148 11.60 37.36 -7.74
C GLU A 148 11.68 38.75 -8.39
N ASN A 149 12.81 39.42 -8.19
CA ASN A 149 13.12 40.76 -8.72
C ASN A 149 12.15 41.89 -8.35
N GLN A 150 11.05 41.58 -7.62
CA GLN A 150 10.05 42.58 -7.23
C GLN A 150 9.92 42.75 -5.71
N GLY A 151 10.43 41.83 -4.89
CA GLY A 151 10.44 41.91 -3.43
C GLY A 151 9.32 41.15 -2.72
N LEU A 152 8.88 41.64 -1.57
CA LEU A 152 7.85 41.03 -0.72
C LEU A 152 6.61 41.92 -0.65
N PHE A 153 5.51 41.42 -1.14
CA PHE A 153 4.22 42.09 -1.13
C PHE A 153 3.33 41.63 0.03
N CYS A 154 2.53 42.57 0.58
CA CYS A 154 1.49 42.32 1.56
C CYS A 154 0.17 42.91 1.06
N TYR A 155 -0.77 42.05 0.71
CA TYR A 155 -2.13 42.46 0.35
C TYR A 155 -3.04 42.42 1.57
N LYS A 156 -3.66 43.54 1.86
CA LYS A 156 -4.67 43.71 2.94
C LYS A 156 -6.07 43.65 2.36
N PRO A 157 -6.75 42.49 2.40
CA PRO A 157 -8.06 42.33 1.72
C PRO A 157 -9.14 43.23 2.24
N ASP A 158 -9.14 43.61 3.52
CA ASP A 158 -10.12 44.48 4.14
C ASP A 158 -9.97 45.97 3.73
N GLU A 159 -8.74 46.37 3.37
CA GLU A 159 -8.43 47.71 2.91
C GLU A 159 -8.41 47.82 1.37
N GLY A 160 -8.37 46.66 0.65
CA GLY A 160 -8.12 46.62 -0.79
C GLY A 160 -6.77 47.22 -1.19
N ARG A 161 -5.75 47.05 -0.34
CA ARG A 161 -4.46 47.73 -0.48
C ARG A 161 -3.34 46.73 -0.59
N LEU A 162 -2.46 46.91 -1.56
CA LEU A 162 -1.22 46.14 -1.75
C LEU A 162 -0.01 47.01 -1.36
N LEU A 163 0.85 46.49 -0.48
CA LEU A 163 2.11 47.10 -0.05
C LEU A 163 3.29 46.31 -0.64
N ASN A 164 4.40 46.97 -0.94
CA ASN A 164 5.65 46.33 -1.33
C ASN A 164 6.75 46.75 -0.36
N HIS A 165 7.16 45.84 0.55
CA HIS A 165 8.05 46.15 1.65
C HIS A 165 9.55 46.15 1.30
N LEU A 166 9.99 45.46 0.27
CA LEU A 166 11.40 45.29 -0.07
C LEU A 166 11.76 45.80 -1.47
N HIS A 167 10.91 46.68 -2.04
CA HIS A 167 11.22 47.34 -3.30
C HIS A 167 12.48 48.22 -3.17
N ASP A 168 13.36 48.11 -4.13
CA ASP A 168 14.63 48.90 -4.18
C ASP A 168 15.58 48.69 -2.97
N SER A 169 15.41 47.62 -2.20
CA SER A 169 16.24 47.31 -1.03
C SER A 169 17.69 46.97 -1.38
N GLY A 170 17.96 46.60 -2.64
CA GLY A 170 19.27 46.09 -3.08
C GLY A 170 19.61 44.70 -2.49
N LEU A 171 18.68 44.06 -1.81
CA LEU A 171 18.85 42.72 -1.24
C LEU A 171 18.65 41.64 -2.31
N PRO A 172 19.26 40.45 -2.14
CA PRO A 172 18.93 39.26 -2.94
C PRO A 172 17.46 38.91 -2.87
N ASN A 173 16.97 38.16 -3.86
CA ASN A 173 15.57 37.73 -3.93
C ASN A 173 15.13 36.95 -2.68
N VAL A 174 13.94 37.30 -2.14
CA VAL A 174 13.29 36.53 -1.08
C VAL A 174 12.81 35.23 -1.68
N THR A 175 13.33 34.10 -1.23
CA THR A 175 12.92 32.78 -1.70
C THR A 175 11.81 32.21 -0.85
N ARG A 176 11.83 32.48 0.46
CA ARG A 176 10.83 32.03 1.43
C ARG A 176 10.65 33.06 2.52
N PHE A 177 9.45 33.10 3.07
CA PHE A 177 9.17 33.87 4.28
C PHE A 177 8.25 33.07 5.20
N TRP A 178 8.23 33.40 6.47
CA TRP A 178 7.23 32.92 7.41
C TRP A 178 7.04 33.91 8.56
N LEU A 179 5.85 33.94 9.07
CA LEU A 179 5.43 34.86 10.11
C LEU A 179 5.21 34.07 11.40
N ASN A 180 5.75 34.58 12.51
CA ASN A 180 5.54 34.03 13.84
C ASN A 180 5.20 35.18 14.77
N GLY A 181 3.91 35.39 15.03
CA GLY A 181 3.42 36.61 15.68
C GLY A 181 3.89 37.85 14.91
N ASN A 182 4.52 38.80 15.62
CA ASN A 182 5.04 40.03 15.02
C ASN A 182 6.44 39.89 14.41
N THR A 183 6.99 38.70 14.25
CA THR A 183 8.30 38.47 13.63
C THR A 183 8.15 37.88 12.23
N CYS A 184 8.73 38.56 11.25
CA CYS A 184 8.84 38.07 9.88
C CYS A 184 10.25 37.52 9.66
N TRP A 185 10.31 36.24 9.26
CA TRP A 185 11.54 35.55 8.86
C TRP A 185 11.63 35.54 7.35
N LEU A 186 12.82 35.76 6.83
CA LEU A 186 13.10 35.90 5.40
C LEU A 186 14.32 35.08 5.02
N ALA A 187 14.14 34.17 4.08
CA ALA A 187 15.25 33.48 3.43
C ALA A 187 15.58 34.20 2.13
N LEU A 188 16.82 34.71 2.00
CA LEU A 188 17.29 35.34 0.81
C LEU A 188 18.11 34.36 -0.05
N TYR A 189 17.98 34.44 -1.37
CA TYR A 189 18.63 33.52 -2.30
C TYR A 189 20.16 33.56 -2.19
N ALA A 190 20.75 32.39 -1.88
CA ALA A 190 22.22 32.21 -1.75
C ALA A 190 22.87 33.19 -0.78
N ASP A 191 22.16 33.67 0.23
CA ASP A 191 22.67 34.62 1.21
C ASP A 191 22.53 34.07 2.64
N ASN A 192 21.49 34.45 3.37
CA ASN A 192 21.29 34.04 4.77
C ASN A 192 19.80 33.98 5.15
N LEU A 193 19.54 33.54 6.37
CA LEU A 193 18.26 33.66 7.05
C LEU A 193 18.28 34.98 7.84
N TYR A 194 17.24 35.78 7.62
CA TYR A 194 17.06 37.06 8.31
C TYR A 194 15.75 37.09 9.07
N TYR A 195 15.62 37.99 10.02
CA TYR A 195 14.36 38.30 10.68
C TYR A 195 14.19 39.79 10.91
N THR A 196 12.97 40.24 10.95
CA THR A 196 12.56 41.62 11.26
C THR A 196 11.17 41.58 11.90
N LYS A 197 10.64 42.74 12.33
CA LYS A 197 9.23 42.86 12.66
C LYS A 197 8.37 42.85 11.40
N ALA A 198 7.13 42.38 11.52
CA ALA A 198 6.19 42.29 10.39
C ALA A 198 5.79 43.69 9.82
N ASP A 199 6.01 44.77 10.55
CA ASP A 199 5.82 46.14 10.08
C ASP A 199 7.00 46.66 9.19
N PHE A 200 8.13 45.96 9.16
CA PHE A 200 9.38 46.34 8.47
C PHE A 200 9.98 47.68 8.91
N GLU A 201 9.57 48.22 10.07
CA GLU A 201 10.17 49.46 10.62
C GLU A 201 11.56 49.21 11.20
N THR A 202 11.90 47.96 11.54
CA THR A 202 13.22 47.57 12.04
C THR A 202 14.06 46.98 10.91
N PRO A 203 15.39 47.28 10.86
CA PRO A 203 16.29 46.69 9.88
C PRO A 203 16.33 45.17 9.99
N LEU A 204 16.56 44.50 8.83
CA LEU A 204 16.78 43.05 8.78
C LEU A 204 18.00 42.66 9.62
N GLN A 205 17.83 41.64 10.46
CA GLN A 205 18.88 41.05 11.29
C GLN A 205 19.24 39.67 10.77
N PRO A 206 20.51 39.34 10.49
CA PRO A 206 20.88 37.99 10.13
C PRO A 206 20.72 37.07 11.33
N PHE A 207 20.21 35.87 11.08
CA PHE A 207 20.09 34.84 12.11
C PHE A 207 21.49 34.40 12.56
N LYS A 208 21.68 34.34 13.87
CA LYS A 208 22.87 33.79 14.52
C LYS A 208 22.47 32.74 15.54
N ASP A 209 23.23 31.66 15.60
CA ASP A 209 23.05 30.62 16.62
C ASP A 209 23.43 31.12 18.02
N ALA A 210 23.31 30.23 19.03
CA ALA A 210 23.65 30.56 20.42
C ALA A 210 25.12 30.96 20.63
N GLU A 211 26.01 30.59 19.70
CA GLU A 211 27.44 30.89 19.73
C GLU A 211 27.78 32.14 18.88
N GLY A 212 26.81 32.74 18.22
CA GLY A 212 26.94 33.92 17.39
C GLY A 212 27.31 33.66 15.93
N ASN A 213 27.23 32.42 15.46
CA ASN A 213 27.59 32.05 14.09
C ASN A 213 26.42 32.27 13.13
N GLU A 214 26.70 32.74 11.92
CA GLU A 214 25.74 32.82 10.81
C GLU A 214 25.70 31.49 10.05
N ILE A 215 24.99 30.52 10.58
CA ILE A 215 25.01 29.10 10.10
C ILE A 215 24.37 28.89 8.72
N PHE A 216 23.59 29.87 8.23
CA PHE A 216 22.95 29.82 6.90
C PHE A 216 23.61 30.73 5.88
N LYS A 217 24.78 31.29 6.20
CA LYS A 217 25.50 32.17 5.26
C LYS A 217 25.86 31.46 3.97
N ASN A 218 25.51 32.06 2.83
CA ASN A 218 25.64 31.50 1.47
C ASN A 218 24.84 30.18 1.27
N ASP A 219 23.75 29.97 2.01
CA ASP A 219 22.87 28.81 1.85
C ASP A 219 21.61 29.16 1.05
N ILE A 220 20.94 28.16 0.51
CA ILE A 220 19.64 28.30 -0.14
C ILE A 220 18.60 27.57 0.73
N ILE A 221 17.75 28.35 1.39
CA ILE A 221 16.70 27.84 2.23
C ILE A 221 15.45 27.58 1.37
N ASN A 222 14.95 26.37 1.40
CA ASN A 222 13.82 25.91 0.59
C ASN A 222 12.50 25.83 1.35
N TRP A 223 12.56 25.46 2.62
CA TRP A 223 11.36 25.26 3.42
C TRP A 223 11.63 25.38 4.92
N GLN A 224 10.55 25.59 5.66
CA GLN A 224 10.56 25.68 7.13
C GLN A 224 9.28 25.07 7.69
N VAL A 225 9.37 24.39 8.84
CA VAL A 225 8.22 24.00 9.63
C VAL A 225 8.49 24.22 11.11
N SER A 226 7.48 24.69 11.84
CA SER A 226 7.50 24.73 13.31
C SER A 226 7.15 23.35 13.86
N GLY A 227 7.89 22.93 14.87
CA GLY A 227 7.72 21.64 15.52
C GLY A 227 7.50 21.76 17.03
N PRO A 228 7.44 20.64 17.76
CA PRO A 228 7.26 20.61 19.20
C PRO A 228 8.45 21.25 19.94
N HIS A 229 8.25 21.56 21.22
CA HIS A 229 9.27 22.11 22.13
C HIS A 229 9.89 23.44 21.68
N ASN A 230 9.11 24.27 20.96
CA ASN A 230 9.55 25.54 20.40
C ASN A 230 10.75 25.39 19.47
N CYS A 231 10.81 24.29 18.71
CA CYS A 231 11.81 24.05 17.67
C CYS A 231 11.28 24.42 16.29
N VAL A 232 12.17 24.89 15.43
CA VAL A 232 11.95 25.11 13.99
C VAL A 232 12.93 24.26 13.20
N TYR A 233 12.44 23.65 12.14
CA TYR A 233 13.23 22.82 11.23
C TYR A 233 13.39 23.55 9.91
N ILE A 234 14.62 23.75 9.48
CA ILE A 234 15.00 24.49 8.27
C ILE A 234 15.58 23.52 7.25
N ALA A 235 14.92 23.45 6.09
CA ALA A 235 15.40 22.73 4.92
C ALA A 235 16.24 23.64 4.02
N SER A 236 17.46 23.24 3.69
CA SER A 236 18.34 24.02 2.87
C SER A 236 19.15 23.17 1.88
N LEU A 237 19.90 23.83 1.00
CA LEU A 237 20.89 23.21 0.11
C LEU A 237 21.90 22.36 0.91
N ASN A 238 22.32 22.86 2.07
CA ASN A 238 23.28 22.19 2.93
C ASN A 238 22.68 21.16 3.87
N GLY A 239 21.35 21.02 3.93
CA GLY A 239 20.66 19.94 4.65
C GLY A 239 19.51 20.38 5.56
N LEU A 240 19.23 19.55 6.58
CA LEU A 240 18.20 19.79 7.60
C LEU A 240 18.85 20.26 8.89
N THR A 241 18.40 21.42 9.39
CA THR A 241 18.84 22.00 10.67
C THR A 241 17.66 22.22 11.60
N GLU A 242 17.74 21.72 12.82
CA GLU A 242 16.83 22.03 13.93
C GLU A 242 17.36 23.25 14.70
N ILE A 243 16.46 24.18 15.02
CA ILE A 243 16.74 25.38 15.83
C ILE A 243 15.79 25.39 17.00
N ASN A 244 16.30 25.40 18.21
CA ASN A 244 15.51 25.68 19.39
C ASN A 244 15.38 27.20 19.58
N GLN A 245 14.19 27.73 19.36
CA GLN A 245 13.95 29.19 19.38
C GLN A 245 14.11 29.82 20.78
N THR A 246 14.00 29.04 21.85
CA THR A 246 14.20 29.55 23.21
C THR A 246 15.68 29.73 23.56
N THR A 247 16.52 28.81 23.14
CA THR A 247 17.92 28.76 23.53
C THR A 247 18.88 29.26 22.43
N GLY A 248 18.40 29.37 21.18
CA GLY A 248 19.23 29.63 20.00
C GLY A 248 20.13 28.47 19.58
N LYS A 249 20.08 27.34 20.29
CA LYS A 249 20.90 26.16 19.94
C LYS A 249 20.41 25.52 18.65
N THR A 250 21.39 25.08 17.87
CA THR A 250 21.15 24.45 16.57
C THR A 250 21.68 23.01 16.53
N ARG A 251 21.03 22.13 15.75
CA ARG A 251 21.47 20.76 15.53
C ARG A 251 21.29 20.41 14.06
N LYS A 252 22.37 19.98 13.42
CA LYS A 252 22.33 19.47 12.04
C LYS A 252 21.84 18.03 12.06
N LEU A 253 20.73 17.74 11.35
CA LEU A 253 20.11 16.41 11.29
C LEU A 253 20.48 15.65 10.02
N LEU A 254 20.56 16.33 8.88
CA LEU A 254 20.92 15.75 7.59
C LEU A 254 21.91 16.66 6.85
N ASN A 255 22.82 16.06 6.08
CA ASN A 255 23.81 16.75 5.24
C ASN A 255 23.57 16.49 3.75
N THR A 256 22.31 16.54 3.31
CA THR A 256 21.89 16.37 1.91
C THR A 256 20.96 17.50 1.52
N TYR A 257 20.84 17.81 0.23
CA TYR A 257 19.96 18.87 -0.24
C TYR A 257 18.49 18.54 0.09
N VAL A 258 17.89 19.30 1.03
CA VAL A 258 16.51 19.17 1.48
C VAL A 258 15.63 20.25 0.85
N ARG A 259 14.48 19.85 0.30
CA ARG A 259 13.55 20.73 -0.41
C ARG A 259 12.24 20.96 0.29
N ALA A 260 11.70 19.95 0.98
CA ALA A 260 10.36 19.98 1.57
C ALA A 260 10.35 19.37 2.97
N LEU A 261 9.50 19.90 3.83
CA LEU A 261 9.28 19.41 5.18
C LEU A 261 7.78 19.36 5.47
N GLN A 262 7.34 18.30 6.12
CA GLN A 262 5.96 18.19 6.59
C GLN A 262 5.88 17.32 7.84
N PHE A 263 5.29 17.83 8.90
CA PHE A 263 4.91 17.01 10.03
C PHE A 263 3.69 16.15 9.70
N LYS A 264 3.79 14.85 10.00
CA LYS A 264 2.65 13.94 9.97
C LYS A 264 2.00 13.82 11.34
N SER A 265 2.79 13.98 12.39
CA SER A 265 2.38 14.08 13.79
C SER A 265 3.44 14.85 14.56
N ASP A 266 3.18 15.18 15.82
CA ASP A 266 4.17 15.87 16.69
C ASP A 266 5.51 15.10 16.83
N ASN A 267 5.50 13.81 16.55
CA ASN A 267 6.68 12.95 16.69
C ASN A 267 7.25 12.44 15.35
N GLU A 268 6.66 12.80 14.22
CA GLU A 268 7.07 12.26 12.92
C GLU A 268 7.18 13.37 11.88
N LEU A 269 8.42 13.71 11.51
CA LEU A 269 8.74 14.70 10.47
C LEU A 269 9.15 13.98 9.18
N TRP A 270 8.46 14.28 8.09
CA TRP A 270 8.78 13.83 6.73
C TRP A 270 9.63 14.88 6.04
N VAL A 271 10.73 14.44 5.41
CA VAL A 271 11.77 15.29 4.84
C VAL A 271 12.03 14.88 3.40
N GLY A 272 11.63 15.72 2.47
CA GLY A 272 11.87 15.53 1.03
C GLY A 272 13.23 16.09 0.62
N ALA A 273 14.07 15.25 0.03
CA ALA A 273 15.41 15.61 -0.41
C ALA A 273 15.65 15.20 -1.87
N GLU A 274 16.79 15.63 -2.46
CA GLU A 274 17.23 15.16 -3.78
C GLU A 274 17.66 13.68 -3.77
N SER A 275 17.99 13.15 -2.60
CA SER A 275 18.48 11.78 -2.40
C SER A 275 17.43 10.81 -1.89
N GLY A 276 16.16 11.19 -1.84
CA GLY A 276 15.06 10.37 -1.36
C GLY A 276 14.21 11.05 -0.30
N LEU A 277 13.36 10.24 0.32
CA LEU A 277 12.48 10.63 1.40
C LEU A 277 13.05 10.15 2.73
N TYR A 278 13.19 11.06 3.69
CA TYR A 278 13.60 10.73 5.05
C TYR A 278 12.42 10.91 6.01
N ILE A 279 12.28 10.00 6.95
CA ILE A 279 11.27 10.06 8.00
C ILE A 279 12.01 10.09 9.34
N TYR A 280 11.92 11.21 10.01
CA TYR A 280 12.56 11.45 11.29
C TYR A 280 11.54 11.26 12.43
N ASN A 281 11.81 10.28 13.30
CA ASN A 281 11.06 10.06 14.52
C ASN A 281 11.71 10.81 15.68
N LEU A 282 11.04 11.85 16.18
CA LEU A 282 11.55 12.72 17.23
C LEU A 282 11.62 12.03 18.60
N THR A 283 10.84 10.99 18.84
CA THR A 283 10.79 10.30 20.13
C THR A 283 12.07 9.49 20.39
N ASN A 284 12.60 8.82 19.37
CA ASN A 284 13.77 7.94 19.51
C ASN A 284 14.96 8.39 18.67
N ASP A 285 14.89 9.58 18.08
CA ASP A 285 15.93 10.24 17.27
C ASP A 285 16.37 9.41 16.04
N LYS A 286 15.47 8.54 15.53
CA LYS A 286 15.72 7.64 14.41
C LYS A 286 15.30 8.27 13.09
N ILE A 287 16.17 8.18 12.08
CA ILE A 287 15.87 8.56 10.71
C ILE A 287 15.77 7.30 9.84
N THR A 288 14.65 7.15 9.15
CA THR A 288 14.44 6.12 8.12
C THR A 288 14.61 6.77 6.76
N HIS A 289 15.46 6.20 5.89
CA HIS A 289 15.71 6.70 4.55
C HIS A 289 15.06 5.78 3.52
N LEU A 290 14.20 6.33 2.67
CA LEU A 290 13.50 5.64 1.62
C LEU A 290 13.95 6.17 0.26
N THR A 291 14.33 5.26 -0.63
CA THR A 291 14.78 5.56 -2.00
C THR A 291 14.04 4.70 -3.00
N VAL A 292 14.11 5.09 -4.27
CA VAL A 292 13.68 4.22 -5.37
C VAL A 292 14.55 2.96 -5.34
N PRO A 293 13.95 1.77 -5.26
CA PRO A 293 14.71 0.52 -5.26
C PRO A 293 15.27 0.21 -6.66
N ASP A 294 16.36 -0.56 -6.72
CA ASP A 294 16.95 -1.03 -7.98
C ASP A 294 16.02 -1.99 -8.78
N GLN A 295 14.90 -2.36 -8.20
CA GLN A 295 13.94 -3.32 -8.76
C GLN A 295 12.59 -2.66 -8.98
N ASP A 296 11.85 -3.19 -9.96
CA ASP A 296 10.48 -2.79 -10.32
C ASP A 296 9.51 -3.08 -9.16
N ASP A 297 9.42 -2.16 -8.21
CA ASP A 297 8.45 -2.18 -7.12
C ASP A 297 7.36 -1.13 -7.36
N SER A 298 6.18 -1.58 -7.76
CA SER A 298 5.03 -0.70 -8.07
C SER A 298 4.50 0.07 -6.86
N TYR A 299 4.95 -0.27 -5.66
CA TYR A 299 4.54 0.35 -4.39
C TYR A 299 5.69 1.07 -3.68
N ALA A 300 6.83 1.16 -4.31
CA ALA A 300 7.93 1.97 -3.83
C ALA A 300 7.78 3.43 -4.26
N LEU A 301 8.67 4.27 -3.72
CA LEU A 301 8.82 5.64 -4.16
C LEU A 301 9.18 5.68 -5.66
N SER A 302 8.51 6.53 -6.43
CA SER A 302 8.69 6.60 -7.89
C SER A 302 9.90 7.43 -8.34
N ASP A 303 10.43 8.29 -7.46
CA ASP A 303 11.55 9.17 -7.71
C ASP A 303 12.26 9.54 -6.41
N ASN A 304 13.57 9.76 -6.46
CA ASN A 304 14.35 10.20 -5.30
C ASN A 304 14.30 11.72 -5.10
N ALA A 305 14.09 12.51 -6.16
CA ALA A 305 14.02 13.96 -6.06
C ALA A 305 12.65 14.43 -5.58
N ILE A 306 12.51 14.64 -4.27
CA ILE A 306 11.25 15.03 -3.63
C ILE A 306 11.16 16.54 -3.48
N TYR A 307 10.14 17.14 -4.09
CA TYR A 307 9.98 18.59 -4.21
C TYR A 307 8.90 19.17 -3.28
N SER A 308 7.86 18.40 -2.98
CA SER A 308 6.75 18.87 -2.14
C SER A 308 6.17 17.76 -1.29
N LEU A 309 5.66 18.11 -0.12
CA LEU A 309 5.02 17.23 0.84
C LEU A 309 3.73 17.88 1.35
N CYS A 310 2.66 17.10 1.52
CA CYS A 310 1.42 17.57 2.11
C CYS A 310 0.77 16.42 2.89
N CYS A 311 0.50 16.64 4.18
CA CYS A 311 -0.31 15.74 4.99
C CYS A 311 -1.79 16.08 4.78
N ASP A 312 -2.61 15.11 4.37
CA ASP A 312 -4.05 15.34 4.19
C ASP A 312 -4.84 15.22 5.51
N LYS A 313 -6.13 15.55 5.47
CA LYS A 313 -7.03 15.54 6.63
C LYS A 313 -7.29 14.13 7.16
N GLU A 314 -7.05 13.10 6.34
CA GLU A 314 -7.11 11.69 6.71
C GLU A 314 -5.76 11.18 7.25
N ASN A 315 -4.79 12.08 7.43
CA ASN A 315 -3.42 11.79 7.88
C ASN A 315 -2.63 10.90 6.90
N GLY A 316 -2.99 10.92 5.63
CA GLY A 316 -2.19 10.38 4.53
C GLY A 316 -1.12 11.39 4.09
N MET A 317 -0.01 10.91 3.52
CA MET A 317 1.07 11.76 3.06
C MET A 317 1.16 11.76 1.53
N TRP A 318 1.04 12.94 0.95
CA TRP A 318 1.21 13.21 -0.47
C TRP A 318 2.63 13.73 -0.73
N ILE A 319 3.30 13.16 -1.72
CA ILE A 319 4.70 13.42 -2.03
C ILE A 319 4.81 13.76 -3.51
N GLY A 320 5.18 14.98 -3.82
CA GLY A 320 5.45 15.44 -5.18
C GLY A 320 6.93 15.27 -5.52
N SER A 321 7.22 14.70 -6.67
CA SER A 321 8.58 14.45 -7.14
C SER A 321 8.90 15.20 -8.43
N TYR A 322 10.16 15.14 -8.86
CA TYR A 322 10.61 15.83 -10.06
C TYR A 322 10.25 15.09 -11.34
N PHE A 323 10.44 13.76 -11.40
CA PHE A 323 10.15 12.94 -12.57
C PHE A 323 9.06 11.89 -12.36
N GLY A 324 8.75 11.54 -11.11
CA GLY A 324 7.92 10.40 -10.75
C GLY A 324 6.43 10.72 -10.54
N GLY A 325 6.01 11.98 -10.69
CA GLY A 325 4.64 12.42 -10.44
C GLY A 325 4.35 12.57 -8.94
N VAL A 326 3.20 12.07 -8.52
CA VAL A 326 2.71 12.11 -7.13
C VAL A 326 2.74 10.72 -6.54
N ASN A 327 3.31 10.60 -5.34
CA ASN A 327 3.22 9.38 -4.53
C ASN A 327 2.28 9.65 -3.34
N TYR A 328 1.40 8.74 -3.05
CA TYR A 328 0.51 8.80 -1.90
C TYR A 328 0.77 7.65 -0.94
N CYS A 329 1.10 7.99 0.30
CA CYS A 329 1.22 7.05 1.41
C CYS A 329 0.00 7.22 2.31
N PRO A 330 -1.00 6.32 2.27
CA PRO A 330 -2.19 6.44 3.09
C PRO A 330 -1.86 6.29 4.58
N TYR A 331 -2.71 6.87 5.43
CA TYR A 331 -2.61 6.65 6.87
C TYR A 331 -2.80 5.16 7.17
N GLN A 332 -1.75 4.54 7.71
CA GLN A 332 -1.73 3.09 7.94
C GLN A 332 -2.49 2.72 9.21
N TRP A 333 -3.82 2.76 9.20
CA TRP A 333 -4.60 1.79 9.96
C TRP A 333 -4.67 0.51 9.11
N THR A 334 -3.57 -0.25 9.04
CA THR A 334 -3.56 -1.48 8.27
C THR A 334 -4.05 -2.61 9.15
N TYR A 335 -5.30 -3.02 8.93
CA TYR A 335 -5.79 -4.32 9.36
C TYR A 335 -5.00 -5.47 8.71
N PHE A 336 -4.11 -5.15 7.74
CA PHE A 336 -3.40 -6.10 6.90
C PHE A 336 -1.91 -5.84 6.92
N GLU A 337 -1.15 -6.83 7.34
CA GLU A 337 0.28 -6.88 7.09
C GLU A 337 0.49 -7.17 5.59
N LYS A 338 1.30 -6.35 4.93
CA LYS A 338 1.55 -6.48 3.50
C LYS A 338 2.87 -7.20 3.31
N PHE A 339 2.77 -8.39 2.76
CA PHE A 339 3.95 -9.14 2.36
C PHE A 339 4.35 -8.72 0.94
N TYR A 340 5.49 -8.09 0.84
CA TYR A 340 6.08 -7.68 -0.41
C TYR A 340 7.53 -8.19 -0.46
N PRO A 341 7.95 -8.96 -1.50
CA PRO A 341 9.32 -9.45 -1.60
C PRO A 341 10.26 -8.27 -1.81
N ARG A 342 11.03 -7.92 -0.79
CA ARG A 342 12.11 -6.91 -0.84
C ARG A 342 13.46 -7.60 -0.82
N ASP A 343 14.46 -6.95 -1.38
CA ASP A 343 15.89 -7.24 -1.25
C ASP A 343 16.28 -8.73 -1.34
N ASN A 344 16.81 -9.16 -2.46
CA ASN A 344 17.26 -10.50 -2.82
C ASN A 344 16.22 -11.50 -3.36
N LEU A 345 14.94 -11.14 -3.47
CA LEU A 345 13.91 -12.03 -4.03
C LEU A 345 13.57 -11.67 -5.48
N ARG A 346 14.57 -11.41 -6.31
CA ARG A 346 14.42 -11.22 -7.78
C ARG A 346 13.61 -12.31 -8.47
N HIS A 347 13.27 -13.38 -7.72
CA HIS A 347 12.68 -14.60 -8.24
C HIS A 347 11.32 -14.94 -7.62
N PHE A 348 10.79 -14.17 -6.65
CA PHE A 348 9.49 -14.47 -6.08
C PHE A 348 8.35 -14.19 -7.07
N GLY A 349 7.41 -15.14 -7.20
CA GLY A 349 6.29 -15.00 -8.12
C GLY A 349 5.28 -13.93 -7.67
N ARG A 350 4.76 -13.21 -8.64
CA ARG A 350 3.73 -12.17 -8.39
C ARG A 350 2.33 -12.75 -8.17
N ARG A 351 2.12 -14.04 -8.52
CA ARG A 351 0.81 -14.70 -8.50
C ARG A 351 0.86 -15.94 -7.63
N VAL A 352 0.64 -15.75 -6.33
CA VAL A 352 0.49 -16.88 -5.41
C VAL A 352 -0.81 -17.63 -5.71
N ARG A 353 -0.72 -18.95 -5.84
CA ARG A 353 -1.84 -19.82 -6.19
C ARG A 353 -2.29 -20.70 -5.04
N GLU A 354 -1.36 -21.31 -4.33
CA GLU A 354 -1.66 -22.23 -3.24
C GLU A 354 -0.64 -22.07 -2.11
N ILE A 355 -1.09 -22.27 -0.88
CA ILE A 355 -0.23 -22.22 0.32
C ILE A 355 -0.50 -23.47 1.14
N CYS A 356 0.56 -24.12 1.63
CA CYS A 356 0.49 -25.28 2.48
C CYS A 356 1.50 -25.17 3.62
N GLU A 357 1.07 -25.39 4.88
CA GLU A 357 1.93 -25.35 6.06
C GLU A 357 2.55 -26.72 6.33
N SER A 358 3.86 -26.76 6.49
CA SER A 358 4.58 -27.95 6.93
C SER A 358 4.51 -28.15 8.46
N ASN A 359 5.03 -29.29 8.93
CA ASN A 359 4.92 -29.66 10.34
C ASN A 359 5.71 -28.74 11.28
N ASP A 360 6.76 -28.09 10.78
CA ASP A 360 7.60 -27.13 11.50
C ASP A 360 7.07 -25.69 11.49
N GLY A 361 5.90 -25.44 10.85
CA GLY A 361 5.26 -24.13 10.76
C GLY A 361 5.78 -23.26 9.61
N THR A 362 6.65 -23.77 8.75
CA THR A 362 7.01 -23.08 7.51
C THR A 362 5.91 -23.22 6.45
N LEU A 363 5.73 -22.19 5.62
CA LEU A 363 4.74 -22.19 4.55
C LEU A 363 5.40 -22.49 3.20
N TRP A 364 4.86 -23.48 2.51
CA TRP A 364 5.16 -23.73 1.11
C TRP A 364 4.20 -22.93 0.24
N ILE A 365 4.73 -22.15 -0.67
CA ILE A 365 3.98 -21.21 -1.50
C ILE A 365 4.20 -21.59 -2.96
N GLY A 366 3.11 -21.96 -3.63
CA GLY A 366 3.07 -22.21 -5.07
C GLY A 366 2.67 -20.96 -5.83
N THR A 367 3.43 -20.64 -6.88
CA THR A 367 3.15 -19.49 -7.74
C THR A 367 2.87 -19.92 -9.18
N GLU A 368 2.11 -19.09 -9.94
CA GLU A 368 1.81 -19.37 -11.34
C GLU A 368 2.97 -19.07 -12.30
N ASP A 369 4.00 -18.33 -11.85
CA ASP A 369 5.02 -17.76 -12.72
C ASP A 369 6.47 -18.03 -12.31
N LYS A 370 6.72 -18.45 -11.07
CA LYS A 370 8.07 -18.62 -10.52
C LYS A 370 8.31 -19.92 -9.73
N GLY A 371 7.31 -20.82 -9.71
CA GLY A 371 7.46 -22.13 -9.07
C GLY A 371 7.15 -22.16 -7.58
N LEU A 372 7.96 -22.90 -6.83
CA LEU A 372 7.73 -23.25 -5.43
C LEU A 372 8.70 -22.49 -4.51
N PHE A 373 8.16 -21.97 -3.41
CA PHE A 373 8.93 -21.24 -2.38
C PHE A 373 8.64 -21.81 -0.99
N ASN A 374 9.61 -21.66 -0.11
CA ASN A 374 9.50 -21.92 1.32
C ASN A 374 9.58 -20.58 2.07
N TYR A 375 8.60 -20.29 2.91
CA TYR A 375 8.51 -19.07 3.71
C TYR A 375 8.45 -19.40 5.20
N ASN A 376 9.33 -18.82 5.99
CA ASN A 376 9.31 -18.92 7.44
C ASN A 376 8.65 -17.65 8.03
N PRO A 377 7.41 -17.75 8.57
CA PRO A 377 6.69 -16.60 9.09
C PRO A 377 7.28 -15.99 10.37
N GLU A 378 8.19 -16.69 11.05
CA GLU A 378 8.77 -16.21 12.33
C GLU A 378 9.96 -15.26 12.11
N ASN A 379 10.66 -15.41 11.00
CA ASN A 379 11.83 -14.59 10.68
C ASN A 379 11.71 -13.85 9.33
N GLY A 380 10.56 -14.01 8.64
CA GLY A 380 10.29 -13.38 7.35
C GLY A 380 11.14 -13.92 6.18
N LYS A 381 11.93 -14.99 6.39
CA LYS A 381 12.81 -15.54 5.35
C LYS A 381 11.99 -16.33 4.32
N ILE A 382 12.20 -16.01 3.03
CA ILE A 382 11.64 -16.76 1.91
C ILE A 382 12.77 -17.28 1.03
N GLU A 383 12.66 -18.52 0.57
CA GLU A 383 13.66 -19.17 -0.27
C GLU A 383 12.98 -19.92 -1.42
N PRO A 384 13.50 -19.82 -2.66
CA PRO A 384 13.03 -20.64 -3.76
C PRO A 384 13.40 -22.09 -3.55
N PHE A 385 12.50 -22.99 -3.94
CA PHE A 385 12.81 -24.41 -4.08
C PHE A 385 13.00 -24.73 -5.56
N GLU A 386 14.25 -24.70 -6.02
CA GLU A 386 14.61 -24.94 -7.40
C GLU A 386 14.88 -26.43 -7.64
N HIS A 387 14.11 -27.04 -8.54
CA HIS A 387 14.35 -28.38 -9.02
C HIS A 387 13.85 -28.53 -10.46
N PRO A 388 14.62 -29.15 -11.38
CA PRO A 388 14.27 -29.23 -12.81
C PRO A 388 12.93 -29.92 -13.11
N ALA A 389 12.49 -30.82 -12.23
CA ALA A 389 11.21 -31.51 -12.39
C ALA A 389 9.99 -30.68 -11.97
N ILE A 390 10.18 -29.56 -11.23
CA ILE A 390 9.09 -28.71 -10.77
C ILE A 390 8.91 -27.56 -11.76
N TYR A 391 7.78 -27.59 -12.48
CA TYR A 391 7.44 -26.56 -13.43
C TYR A 391 7.05 -25.25 -12.73
N GLN A 392 7.28 -24.12 -13.39
CA GLN A 392 7.11 -22.78 -12.78
C GLN A 392 5.66 -22.44 -12.40
N ASN A 393 4.66 -23.10 -12.99
CA ASN A 393 3.25 -22.85 -12.73
C ASN A 393 2.72 -23.91 -11.76
N VAL A 394 2.78 -23.60 -10.45
CA VAL A 394 2.33 -24.50 -9.36
C VAL A 394 0.88 -24.17 -9.00
N HIS A 395 0.01 -25.19 -8.99
CA HIS A 395 -1.41 -25.04 -8.71
C HIS A 395 -1.90 -25.76 -7.46
N GLY A 396 -1.38 -26.94 -7.14
CA GLY A 396 -1.81 -27.72 -5.99
C GLY A 396 -0.67 -28.06 -5.05
N LEU A 397 -0.86 -27.88 -3.75
CA LEU A 397 0.08 -28.28 -2.70
C LEU A 397 -0.65 -29.10 -1.64
N CYS A 398 -0.03 -30.19 -1.21
CA CYS A 398 -0.58 -31.00 -0.12
C CYS A 398 0.55 -31.71 0.65
N LEU A 399 0.56 -31.54 1.98
CA LEU A 399 1.50 -32.21 2.86
C LEU A 399 1.02 -33.65 3.15
N ASP A 400 1.90 -34.62 3.04
CA ASP A 400 1.66 -36.03 3.33
C ASP A 400 2.82 -36.61 4.15
N GLY A 401 2.78 -36.43 5.45
CA GLY A 401 3.90 -36.77 6.35
C GLY A 401 5.11 -35.90 6.10
N ASP A 402 6.22 -36.50 5.65
CA ASP A 402 7.44 -35.80 5.26
C ASP A 402 7.50 -35.45 3.77
N ASP A 403 6.48 -35.85 3.01
CA ASP A 403 6.40 -35.57 1.58
C ASP A 403 5.45 -34.39 1.31
N LEU A 404 5.86 -33.52 0.41
CA LEU A 404 5.02 -32.47 -0.17
C LEU A 404 4.65 -32.86 -1.59
N TRP A 405 3.36 -33.01 -1.85
CA TRP A 405 2.83 -33.15 -3.19
C TRP A 405 2.73 -31.78 -3.86
N VAL A 406 3.27 -31.66 -5.06
CA VAL A 406 3.33 -30.42 -5.84
C VAL A 406 2.72 -30.66 -7.21
N GLY A 407 1.53 -30.16 -7.41
CA GLY A 407 0.81 -30.19 -8.68
C GLY A 407 1.12 -28.98 -9.52
N THR A 408 1.39 -29.19 -10.81
CA THR A 408 1.73 -28.10 -11.74
C THR A 408 0.79 -28.09 -12.93
N PHE A 409 0.70 -26.96 -13.62
CA PHE A 409 0.04 -26.84 -14.91
C PHE A 409 1.06 -27.14 -16.02
N SER A 410 0.78 -28.15 -16.83
CA SER A 410 1.63 -28.66 -17.92
C SER A 410 2.92 -29.37 -17.54
N GLY A 411 3.32 -29.37 -16.25
CA GLY A 411 4.55 -30.01 -15.79
C GLY A 411 4.33 -31.26 -14.92
N GLY A 412 3.11 -31.84 -14.91
CA GLY A 412 2.79 -33.05 -14.16
C GLY A 412 2.64 -32.86 -12.66
N LEU A 413 2.80 -33.96 -11.91
CA LEU A 413 2.73 -34.04 -10.46
C LEU A 413 4.09 -34.43 -9.89
N ASN A 414 4.48 -33.81 -8.80
CA ASN A 414 5.74 -34.11 -8.13
C ASN A 414 5.49 -34.47 -6.66
N ARG A 415 6.25 -35.42 -6.14
CA ARG A 415 6.33 -35.72 -4.72
C ARG A 415 7.73 -35.36 -4.22
N VAL A 416 7.81 -34.38 -3.35
CA VAL A 416 9.05 -33.83 -2.80
C VAL A 416 9.21 -34.33 -1.38
N ASN A 417 10.25 -35.10 -1.08
CA ASN A 417 10.59 -35.44 0.29
C ASN A 417 11.30 -34.26 0.96
N LEU A 418 10.70 -33.69 1.98
CA LEU A 418 11.16 -32.45 2.62
C LEU A 418 12.47 -32.62 3.40
N ARG A 419 12.79 -33.84 3.87
CA ARG A 419 14.04 -34.12 4.60
C ARG A 419 15.22 -34.35 3.65
N THR A 420 15.02 -35.16 2.59
CA THR A 420 16.10 -35.55 1.68
C THR A 420 16.19 -34.64 0.47
N ARG A 421 15.17 -33.80 0.23
CA ARG A 421 15.02 -32.97 -0.97
C ARG A 421 14.91 -33.77 -2.28
N GLN A 422 14.70 -35.07 -2.21
CA GLN A 422 14.47 -35.89 -3.40
C GLN A 422 13.11 -35.59 -4.00
N VAL A 423 13.03 -35.53 -5.32
CA VAL A 423 11.81 -35.27 -6.08
C VAL A 423 11.50 -36.46 -6.97
N LYS A 424 10.31 -37.03 -6.81
CA LYS A 424 9.75 -38.01 -7.75
C LYS A 424 8.73 -37.34 -8.63
N HIS A 425 8.89 -37.50 -9.94
CA HIS A 425 8.02 -36.88 -10.94
C HIS A 425 7.06 -37.92 -11.55
N TYR A 426 5.81 -37.52 -11.76
CA TYR A 426 4.76 -38.29 -12.41
C TYR A 426 4.19 -37.48 -13.56
N ALA A 427 4.19 -38.07 -14.77
CA ALA A 427 3.66 -37.45 -15.99
C ALA A 427 2.53 -38.27 -16.60
N LYS A 428 1.81 -37.69 -17.54
CA LYS A 428 0.80 -38.38 -18.33
C LYS A 428 1.42 -39.59 -19.03
N GLY A 429 0.72 -40.73 -18.99
CA GLY A 429 1.10 -41.95 -19.67
C GLY A 429 -0.09 -42.67 -20.28
N GLU A 430 0.22 -43.67 -21.12
CA GLU A 430 -0.81 -44.49 -21.81
C GLU A 430 -1.40 -45.56 -20.89
N SER A 431 -0.65 -46.00 -19.87
CA SER A 431 -1.12 -47.00 -18.92
C SER A 431 -2.32 -46.46 -18.13
N GLU A 432 -3.29 -47.35 -17.85
CA GLU A 432 -4.46 -47.02 -17.02
C GLU A 432 -4.09 -46.55 -15.62
N ASN A 433 -2.92 -46.96 -15.12
CA ASN A 433 -2.40 -46.59 -13.80
C ASN A 433 -1.48 -45.37 -13.84
N SER A 434 -1.35 -44.68 -14.97
CA SER A 434 -0.60 -43.44 -15.08
C SER A 434 -1.46 -42.21 -14.92
N MET A 435 -0.83 -41.03 -14.76
CA MET A 435 -1.52 -39.75 -14.82
C MET A 435 -2.35 -39.63 -16.10
N VAL A 436 -3.55 -39.05 -16.01
CA VAL A 436 -4.47 -38.85 -17.15
C VAL A 436 -4.13 -37.57 -17.93
N ALA A 437 -3.44 -36.63 -17.29
CA ALA A 437 -3.03 -35.34 -17.87
C ALA A 437 -1.66 -34.91 -17.31
N ASN A 438 -0.99 -33.97 -17.97
CA ASN A 438 0.24 -33.34 -17.46
C ASN A 438 -0.04 -32.12 -16.58
N ASP A 439 -1.18 -32.11 -15.92
CA ASP A 439 -1.54 -31.11 -14.94
C ASP A 439 -2.13 -31.76 -13.68
N ALA A 440 -1.91 -31.11 -12.54
CA ALA A 440 -2.52 -31.45 -11.27
C ALA A 440 -2.92 -30.15 -10.60
N PHE A 441 -4.22 -29.86 -10.58
CA PHE A 441 -4.77 -28.58 -10.13
C PHE A 441 -5.03 -28.54 -8.63
N THR A 442 -5.41 -29.66 -8.05
CA THR A 442 -5.73 -29.77 -6.63
C THR A 442 -5.31 -31.12 -6.09
N ILE A 443 -4.90 -31.15 -4.85
CA ILE A 443 -4.46 -32.37 -4.18
C ILE A 443 -5.06 -32.38 -2.78
N CYS A 444 -5.70 -33.47 -2.40
CA CYS A 444 -6.28 -33.63 -1.08
C CYS A 444 -5.78 -34.95 -0.46
N ARG A 445 -5.25 -34.85 0.76
CA ARG A 445 -4.96 -36.00 1.60
C ARG A 445 -6.08 -36.15 2.61
N THR A 446 -6.73 -37.30 2.59
CA THR A 446 -7.80 -37.65 3.54
C THR A 446 -7.25 -37.95 4.94
N THR A 447 -8.13 -37.95 5.93
CA THR A 447 -7.82 -38.35 7.30
C THR A 447 -7.35 -39.80 7.39
N THR A 448 -7.80 -40.68 6.46
CA THR A 448 -7.37 -42.08 6.33
C THR A 448 -6.00 -42.22 5.64
N GLY A 449 -5.46 -41.12 5.10
CA GLY A 449 -4.16 -41.09 4.42
C GLY A 449 -4.22 -41.34 2.92
N ASP A 450 -5.39 -41.47 2.32
CA ASP A 450 -5.55 -41.55 0.87
C ASP A 450 -5.21 -40.18 0.24
N VAL A 451 -4.56 -40.17 -0.91
CA VAL A 451 -4.24 -38.96 -1.67
C VAL A 451 -5.05 -38.94 -2.97
N TRP A 452 -5.79 -37.86 -3.15
CA TRP A 452 -6.63 -37.62 -4.32
C TRP A 452 -6.11 -36.43 -5.12
N ILE A 453 -6.07 -36.58 -6.45
CA ILE A 453 -5.51 -35.58 -7.36
C ILE A 453 -6.54 -35.20 -8.41
N GLY A 454 -6.93 -33.93 -8.45
CA GLY A 454 -7.79 -33.35 -9.49
C GLY A 454 -6.95 -32.81 -10.63
N THR A 455 -7.33 -33.18 -11.85
CA THR A 455 -6.69 -32.75 -13.10
C THR A 455 -7.71 -32.06 -14.01
N THR A 456 -7.26 -31.48 -15.11
CA THR A 456 -8.15 -30.94 -16.17
C THR A 456 -8.93 -32.03 -16.91
N SER A 457 -8.49 -33.29 -16.81
CA SER A 457 -9.06 -34.43 -17.59
C SER A 457 -9.61 -35.55 -16.72
N GLY A 458 -9.75 -35.33 -15.42
CA GLY A 458 -10.33 -36.33 -14.51
C GLY A 458 -9.78 -36.28 -13.09
N LEU A 459 -10.22 -37.24 -12.31
CA LEU A 459 -9.84 -37.45 -10.91
C LEU A 459 -9.00 -38.72 -10.77
N LEU A 460 -7.96 -38.65 -9.96
CA LEU A 460 -7.06 -39.76 -9.66
C LEU A 460 -6.99 -40.01 -8.16
N LYS A 461 -6.85 -41.29 -7.78
CA LYS A 461 -6.44 -41.70 -6.43
C LYS A 461 -5.05 -42.33 -6.49
N TYR A 462 -4.15 -41.89 -5.63
CA TYR A 462 -2.80 -42.43 -5.54
C TYR A 462 -2.78 -43.77 -4.79
N ASN A 463 -2.12 -44.77 -5.36
CA ASN A 463 -1.93 -46.11 -4.79
C ASN A 463 -0.53 -46.18 -4.15
N ARG A 464 -0.49 -46.18 -2.81
CA ARG A 464 0.79 -46.18 -2.07
C ARG A 464 1.60 -47.48 -2.25
N SER A 465 0.92 -48.63 -2.42
CA SER A 465 1.59 -49.94 -2.52
C SER A 465 2.26 -50.18 -3.86
N THR A 466 1.71 -49.60 -4.92
CA THR A 466 2.23 -49.78 -6.31
C THR A 466 2.88 -48.53 -6.84
N ASP A 467 2.72 -47.40 -6.10
CA ASP A 467 3.29 -46.08 -6.45
C ASP A 467 2.81 -45.61 -7.83
N ASP A 468 1.50 -45.78 -8.09
CA ASP A 468 0.79 -45.43 -9.31
C ASP A 468 -0.60 -44.84 -9.00
N PHE A 469 -1.51 -44.74 -9.96
CA PHE A 469 -2.79 -44.08 -9.81
C PHE A 469 -3.98 -44.95 -10.27
N THR A 470 -5.09 -44.82 -9.59
CA THR A 470 -6.41 -45.29 -10.05
C THR A 470 -7.20 -44.12 -10.63
N ARG A 471 -7.65 -44.22 -11.87
CA ARG A 471 -8.52 -43.24 -12.53
C ARG A 471 -9.97 -43.45 -12.07
N ILE A 472 -10.65 -42.37 -11.71
CA ILE A 472 -12.01 -42.40 -11.20
C ILE A 472 -13.01 -42.23 -12.36
N PRO A 473 -13.78 -43.25 -12.72
CA PRO A 473 -14.65 -43.20 -13.91
C PRO A 473 -15.74 -42.11 -13.86
N GLN A 474 -16.26 -41.81 -12.66
CA GLN A 474 -17.34 -40.84 -12.45
C GLN A 474 -16.97 -39.41 -12.87
N LEU A 475 -15.69 -39.06 -12.79
CA LEU A 475 -15.17 -37.74 -13.18
C LEU A 475 -14.25 -37.81 -14.41
N LYS A 476 -14.38 -38.85 -15.23
CA LYS A 476 -13.62 -39.00 -16.46
C LYS A 476 -13.87 -37.80 -17.40
N ASN A 477 -12.80 -37.21 -17.93
CA ASN A 477 -12.83 -36.04 -18.82
C ASN A 477 -13.46 -34.78 -18.19
N MET A 478 -13.52 -34.70 -16.85
CA MET A 478 -14.03 -33.54 -16.14
C MET A 478 -12.88 -32.80 -15.44
N PHE A 479 -12.88 -31.49 -15.55
CA PHE A 479 -11.91 -30.68 -14.84
C PHE A 479 -12.27 -30.59 -13.35
N THR A 480 -11.53 -31.31 -12.50
CA THR A 480 -11.66 -31.26 -11.05
C THR A 480 -10.81 -30.14 -10.48
N TYR A 481 -11.48 -29.12 -9.95
CA TYR A 481 -10.84 -27.86 -9.56
C TYR A 481 -10.47 -27.80 -8.07
N ASN A 482 -11.28 -28.43 -7.21
CA ASN A 482 -11.02 -28.51 -5.77
C ASN A 482 -11.57 -29.82 -5.18
N ILE A 483 -10.93 -30.33 -4.13
CA ILE A 483 -11.29 -31.55 -3.41
C ILE A 483 -11.28 -31.24 -1.93
N LEU A 484 -12.32 -31.71 -1.21
CA LEU A 484 -12.43 -31.59 0.24
C LEU A 484 -13.02 -32.86 0.84
N GLU A 485 -12.43 -33.37 1.93
CA GLU A 485 -13.04 -34.35 2.83
C GLU A 485 -13.80 -33.61 3.91
N ASP A 486 -15.10 -33.88 4.05
CA ASP A 486 -15.94 -33.29 5.10
C ASP A 486 -15.77 -34.01 6.45
N PHE A 487 -16.29 -33.42 7.51
CA PHE A 487 -16.24 -33.98 8.87
C PHE A 487 -16.83 -35.41 8.97
N ASN A 488 -17.76 -35.77 8.09
CA ASN A 488 -18.39 -37.11 8.06
C ASN A 488 -17.55 -38.11 7.27
N GLY A 489 -16.45 -37.68 6.65
CA GLY A 489 -15.56 -38.45 5.78
C GLY A 489 -16.11 -38.60 4.35
N ASN A 490 -17.09 -37.81 3.92
CA ASN A 490 -17.48 -37.75 2.52
C ASN A 490 -16.47 -36.89 1.73
N LEU A 491 -16.25 -37.28 0.48
CA LEU A 491 -15.37 -36.53 -0.42
C LEU A 491 -16.21 -35.68 -1.37
N TRP A 492 -15.90 -34.39 -1.42
CA TRP A 492 -16.56 -33.42 -2.27
C TRP A 492 -15.59 -32.94 -3.36
N PHE A 493 -16.07 -32.96 -4.60
CA PHE A 493 -15.26 -32.62 -5.79
C PHE A 493 -15.95 -31.49 -6.54
N ALA A 494 -15.33 -30.30 -6.53
CA ALA A 494 -15.77 -29.17 -7.33
C ALA A 494 -15.25 -29.29 -8.75
N THR A 495 -16.10 -29.07 -9.72
CA THR A 495 -15.74 -29.14 -11.14
C THR A 495 -15.94 -27.80 -11.84
N PHE A 496 -15.19 -27.58 -12.92
CA PHE A 496 -15.23 -26.32 -13.65
C PHE A 496 -16.51 -26.12 -14.49
N SER A 497 -17.28 -27.19 -14.78
CA SER A 497 -18.48 -27.10 -15.62
C SER A 497 -19.58 -28.11 -15.30
N ASN A 498 -19.34 -29.05 -14.37
CA ASN A 498 -20.24 -30.17 -14.10
C ASN A 498 -20.76 -30.16 -12.65
N GLY A 499 -20.78 -28.98 -12.01
CA GLY A 499 -21.25 -28.80 -10.64
C GLY A 499 -20.35 -29.44 -9.60
N VAL A 500 -20.97 -30.09 -8.60
CA VAL A 500 -20.27 -30.70 -7.45
C VAL A 500 -20.62 -32.16 -7.36
N PHE A 501 -19.61 -33.01 -7.24
CA PHE A 501 -19.80 -34.42 -6.92
C PHE A 501 -19.53 -34.67 -5.44
N CYS A 502 -20.32 -35.51 -4.82
CA CYS A 502 -20.13 -36.03 -3.48
C CYS A 502 -19.98 -37.54 -3.53
N TYR A 503 -18.90 -38.07 -2.94
CA TYR A 503 -18.68 -39.49 -2.75
C TYR A 503 -18.78 -39.82 -1.27
N ASN A 504 -19.80 -40.60 -0.92
CA ASN A 504 -19.95 -41.14 0.42
C ASN A 504 -19.08 -42.41 0.57
N VAL A 505 -18.00 -42.28 1.35
CA VAL A 505 -16.99 -43.34 1.48
C VAL A 505 -17.57 -44.59 2.15
N ARG A 506 -18.54 -44.44 3.06
CA ARG A 506 -19.18 -45.60 3.79
C ARG A 506 -20.12 -46.39 2.91
N SER A 507 -20.98 -45.70 2.17
CA SER A 507 -21.95 -46.35 1.28
C SER A 507 -21.41 -46.59 -0.13
N GLN A 508 -20.27 -46.05 -0.48
CA GLN A 508 -19.65 -46.07 -1.82
C GLN A 508 -20.55 -45.48 -2.91
N GLN A 509 -21.44 -44.56 -2.54
CA GLN A 509 -22.37 -43.92 -3.47
C GLN A 509 -21.89 -42.57 -3.91
N TRP A 510 -22.14 -42.24 -5.17
CA TRP A 510 -21.88 -40.96 -5.80
C TRP A 510 -23.19 -40.18 -5.97
N ARG A 511 -23.11 -38.87 -5.72
CA ARG A 511 -24.17 -37.91 -6.05
C ARG A 511 -23.56 -36.78 -6.85
N ASN A 512 -24.36 -36.19 -7.76
CA ASN A 512 -23.96 -34.98 -8.51
C ASN A 512 -25.00 -33.88 -8.29
N TYR A 513 -24.54 -32.70 -7.89
CA TYR A 513 -25.36 -31.51 -7.69
C TYR A 513 -25.09 -30.55 -8.82
N LEU A 514 -26.15 -30.13 -9.49
CA LEU A 514 -26.12 -29.21 -10.63
C LEU A 514 -26.94 -27.96 -10.36
N SER A 515 -26.62 -26.90 -11.09
CA SER A 515 -27.46 -25.70 -11.14
C SER A 515 -28.73 -25.98 -11.95
N ASN A 516 -29.85 -25.48 -11.44
CA ASN A 516 -31.14 -25.47 -12.11
C ASN A 516 -31.77 -24.08 -12.00
N GLU A 517 -32.02 -23.45 -13.14
CA GLU A 517 -32.56 -22.07 -13.20
C GLU A 517 -33.99 -21.99 -12.59
N ASN A 518 -34.75 -23.08 -12.63
CA ASN A 518 -36.10 -23.15 -12.10
C ASN A 518 -36.15 -23.52 -10.61
N ASP A 519 -35.00 -23.77 -9.97
CA ASP A 519 -34.92 -24.14 -8.56
C ASP A 519 -33.90 -23.25 -7.84
N SER A 520 -34.42 -22.30 -7.08
CA SER A 520 -33.60 -21.38 -6.28
C SER A 520 -32.82 -22.03 -5.15
N THR A 521 -33.13 -23.29 -4.83
CA THR A 521 -32.43 -24.09 -3.80
C THR A 521 -31.37 -25.02 -4.39
N SER A 522 -31.24 -25.09 -5.72
CA SER A 522 -30.17 -25.83 -6.38
C SER A 522 -28.84 -25.10 -6.28
N LEU A 523 -27.75 -25.75 -6.69
CA LEU A 523 -26.43 -25.10 -6.84
C LEU A 523 -26.56 -23.80 -7.67
N PRO A 524 -25.96 -22.67 -7.30
CA PRO A 524 -26.13 -21.40 -8.04
C PRO A 524 -25.53 -21.47 -9.45
N TYR A 525 -24.40 -22.15 -9.61
CA TYR A 525 -23.68 -22.25 -10.88
C TYR A 525 -22.88 -23.56 -10.98
N ASN A 526 -22.74 -24.10 -12.18
CA ASN A 526 -21.99 -25.34 -12.40
C ASN A 526 -20.46 -25.17 -12.41
N LYS A 527 -19.95 -23.94 -12.47
CA LYS A 527 -18.51 -23.65 -12.32
C LYS A 527 -18.18 -23.42 -10.86
N VAL A 528 -17.84 -24.49 -10.16
CA VAL A 528 -17.43 -24.44 -8.75
C VAL A 528 -15.92 -24.55 -8.66
N ILE A 529 -15.30 -23.59 -7.98
CA ILE A 529 -13.83 -23.46 -7.96
C ILE A 529 -13.22 -23.68 -6.57
N SER A 530 -14.00 -23.62 -5.51
CA SER A 530 -13.51 -23.87 -4.15
C SER A 530 -14.62 -24.43 -3.26
N ILE A 531 -14.24 -25.26 -2.31
CA ILE A 531 -15.09 -25.83 -1.27
C ILE A 531 -14.43 -25.50 0.06
N TYR A 532 -15.24 -25.19 1.06
CA TYR A 532 -14.75 -24.92 2.42
C TYR A 532 -15.72 -25.51 3.45
N GLU A 533 -15.20 -26.17 4.49
CA GLU A 533 -15.97 -26.57 5.66
C GLU A 533 -15.55 -25.70 6.83
N ASP A 534 -16.51 -25.00 7.45
CA ASP A 534 -16.24 -24.15 8.60
C ASP A 534 -16.19 -24.96 9.92
N SER A 535 -15.79 -24.31 11.01
CA SER A 535 -15.66 -24.94 12.33
C SER A 535 -16.98 -25.54 12.87
N ARG A 536 -18.13 -25.06 12.36
CA ARG A 536 -19.47 -25.60 12.67
C ARG A 536 -19.94 -26.68 11.70
N LYS A 537 -19.05 -27.18 10.86
CA LYS A 537 -19.30 -28.26 9.90
C LYS A 537 -20.29 -27.90 8.78
N ARG A 538 -20.43 -26.59 8.49
CA ARG A 538 -21.19 -26.11 7.35
C ARG A 538 -20.31 -26.13 6.11
N LEU A 539 -20.80 -26.70 5.03
CA LEU A 539 -20.11 -26.76 3.74
C LEU A 539 -20.49 -25.57 2.86
N TRP A 540 -19.49 -24.93 2.31
CA TRP A 540 -19.58 -23.74 1.47
C TRP A 540 -18.96 -24.02 0.12
N PHE A 541 -19.64 -23.59 -0.95
CA PHE A 541 -19.21 -23.78 -2.34
C PHE A 541 -19.10 -22.42 -3.04
N MET A 542 -17.92 -22.08 -3.54
CA MET A 542 -17.63 -20.83 -4.21
C MET A 542 -17.70 -21.02 -5.72
N THR A 543 -18.41 -20.13 -6.41
CA THR A 543 -18.64 -20.23 -7.85
C THR A 543 -17.97 -19.09 -8.62
N LEU A 544 -17.72 -19.33 -9.89
CA LEU A 544 -17.14 -18.36 -10.81
C LEU A 544 -18.24 -17.63 -11.59
N GLY A 545 -19.00 -16.74 -10.91
CA GLY A 545 -19.97 -15.88 -11.58
C GLY A 545 -21.33 -15.72 -10.89
N GLU A 546 -21.80 -16.70 -10.08
CA GLU A 546 -23.13 -16.67 -9.44
C GLU A 546 -23.04 -16.70 -7.90
N GLY A 547 -22.00 -16.11 -7.33
CA GLY A 547 -21.79 -16.02 -5.89
C GLY A 547 -21.30 -17.31 -5.26
N PHE A 548 -21.82 -17.63 -4.09
CA PHE A 548 -21.50 -18.85 -3.34
C PHE A 548 -22.75 -19.40 -2.65
N CYS A 549 -22.66 -20.62 -2.14
CA CYS A 549 -23.79 -21.24 -1.44
C CYS A 549 -23.33 -22.08 -0.26
N ARG A 550 -24.24 -22.28 0.68
CA ARG A 550 -24.13 -23.21 1.80
C ARG A 550 -24.99 -24.44 1.54
N TYR A 551 -24.43 -25.59 1.73
CA TYR A 551 -25.19 -26.86 1.69
C TYR A 551 -26.03 -27.06 2.95
N ASN A 552 -27.25 -27.47 2.80
CA ASN A 552 -28.20 -27.81 3.86
C ASN A 552 -28.40 -29.32 3.89
N PRO A 553 -27.76 -30.07 4.80
CA PRO A 553 -27.79 -31.53 4.79
C PRO A 553 -29.18 -32.15 5.12
N GLU A 554 -30.00 -31.42 5.88
CA GLU A 554 -31.34 -31.91 6.26
C GLU A 554 -32.33 -31.93 5.07
N THR A 555 -32.18 -31.00 4.15
CA THR A 555 -33.05 -30.84 2.97
C THR A 555 -32.37 -31.21 1.67
N ASP A 556 -31.09 -31.57 1.72
CA ASP A 556 -30.26 -31.95 0.57
C ASP A 556 -30.26 -30.88 -0.55
N ASN A 557 -30.14 -29.59 -0.17
CA ASN A 557 -30.20 -28.44 -1.08
C ASN A 557 -29.26 -27.34 -0.65
N PHE A 558 -29.34 -26.14 -1.29
CA PHE A 558 -28.40 -25.05 -1.06
C PHE A 558 -29.10 -23.74 -0.72
N THR A 559 -28.46 -22.95 0.16
CA THR A 559 -28.77 -21.53 0.41
C THR A 559 -27.78 -20.67 -0.35
N ARG A 560 -28.25 -19.83 -1.26
CA ARG A 560 -27.42 -18.99 -2.14
C ARG A 560 -27.10 -17.63 -1.52
N TYR A 561 -25.90 -17.12 -1.81
CA TYR A 561 -25.38 -15.80 -1.42
C TYR A 561 -24.71 -15.13 -2.61
N ASP A 562 -25.18 -13.93 -2.98
CA ASP A 562 -24.76 -13.20 -4.16
C ASP A 562 -24.84 -11.67 -3.96
N MET A 563 -24.66 -10.89 -5.02
CA MET A 563 -24.75 -9.44 -4.97
C MET A 563 -26.13 -8.92 -4.54
N SER A 564 -27.22 -9.66 -4.79
CA SER A 564 -28.56 -9.29 -4.33
C SER A 564 -28.69 -9.28 -2.81
N LYS A 565 -27.84 -10.05 -2.13
CA LYS A 565 -27.69 -10.06 -0.67
C LYS A 565 -26.59 -9.14 -0.15
N GLY A 566 -26.11 -8.20 -0.99
CA GLY A 566 -25.14 -7.15 -0.62
C GLY A 566 -23.68 -7.61 -0.59
N PHE A 567 -23.32 -8.68 -1.28
CA PHE A 567 -21.91 -9.02 -1.52
C PHE A 567 -21.36 -8.18 -2.68
N PRO A 568 -20.05 -7.86 -2.68
CA PRO A 568 -19.48 -6.93 -3.66
C PRO A 568 -19.27 -7.55 -5.05
N SER A 569 -19.30 -8.88 -5.16
CA SER A 569 -19.06 -9.62 -6.40
C SER A 569 -19.72 -11.00 -6.38
N ASN A 570 -20.15 -11.46 -7.54
CA ASN A 570 -20.60 -12.85 -7.75
C ASN A 570 -19.44 -13.81 -8.09
N THR A 571 -18.23 -13.30 -8.29
CA THR A 571 -17.05 -14.14 -8.49
C THR A 571 -16.27 -14.25 -7.19
N ILE A 572 -16.33 -15.44 -6.58
CA ILE A 572 -15.75 -15.75 -5.28
C ILE A 572 -14.66 -16.79 -5.46
N TYR A 573 -13.46 -16.54 -4.92
CA TYR A 573 -12.29 -17.38 -5.17
C TYR A 573 -11.97 -18.37 -4.06
N LYS A 574 -11.89 -17.89 -2.82
CA LYS A 574 -11.54 -18.72 -1.65
C LYS A 574 -12.23 -18.19 -0.40
N MET A 575 -12.39 -19.07 0.58
CA MET A 575 -12.92 -18.75 1.89
C MET A 575 -12.04 -19.39 2.96
N VAL A 576 -11.77 -18.65 4.05
CA VAL A 576 -11.09 -19.14 5.26
C VAL A 576 -11.78 -18.57 6.48
N GLU A 577 -11.77 -19.30 7.61
CA GLU A 577 -12.43 -18.89 8.85
C GLU A 577 -11.41 -18.39 9.87
N ASP A 578 -11.69 -17.26 10.52
CA ASP A 578 -10.88 -16.77 11.63
C ASP A 578 -11.26 -17.44 12.97
N LYS A 579 -10.48 -17.21 14.02
CA LYS A 579 -10.70 -17.76 15.38
C LYS A 579 -12.01 -17.30 16.03
N ARG A 580 -12.69 -16.29 15.45
CA ARG A 580 -13.98 -15.78 15.93
C ARG A 580 -15.16 -16.38 15.17
N GLY A 581 -14.90 -17.24 14.17
CA GLY A 581 -15.92 -17.84 13.33
C GLY A 581 -16.41 -16.95 12.18
N ASN A 582 -15.69 -15.84 11.87
CA ASN A 582 -15.99 -15.07 10.69
C ASN A 582 -15.30 -15.70 9.46
N LEU A 583 -16.00 -15.69 8.35
CA LEU A 583 -15.50 -16.16 7.07
C LEU A 583 -14.88 -15.00 6.29
N TRP A 584 -13.61 -15.13 5.97
CA TRP A 584 -12.87 -14.21 5.13
C TRP A 584 -12.91 -14.71 3.70
N ILE A 585 -13.57 -13.94 2.83
CA ILE A 585 -13.93 -14.34 1.47
C ILE A 585 -13.20 -13.47 0.47
N THR A 586 -12.33 -14.07 -0.35
CA THR A 586 -11.64 -13.39 -1.44
C THR A 586 -12.53 -13.37 -2.69
N SER A 587 -12.63 -12.20 -3.34
CA SER A 587 -13.51 -12.01 -4.48
C SER A 587 -12.83 -11.24 -5.62
N ASN A 588 -13.56 -11.04 -6.71
CA ASN A 588 -13.12 -10.18 -7.80
C ASN A 588 -13.15 -8.68 -7.41
N TYR A 589 -13.81 -8.33 -6.31
CA TYR A 589 -13.87 -6.95 -5.81
C TYR A 589 -13.90 -6.91 -4.29
N GLY A 590 -12.70 -6.80 -3.69
CA GLY A 590 -12.51 -6.68 -2.24
C GLY A 590 -12.47 -7.99 -1.47
N LEU A 591 -12.07 -7.89 -0.21
CA LEU A 591 -12.03 -8.95 0.80
C LEU A 591 -13.24 -8.78 1.71
N VAL A 592 -14.07 -9.81 1.84
CA VAL A 592 -15.27 -9.75 2.67
C VAL A 592 -15.03 -10.49 3.98
N CYS A 593 -15.21 -9.82 5.11
CA CYS A 593 -15.37 -10.45 6.41
C CYS A 593 -16.86 -10.68 6.65
N PHE A 594 -17.29 -11.93 6.66
CA PHE A 594 -18.70 -12.35 6.77
C PHE A 594 -18.92 -13.17 8.03
N ASN A 595 -19.87 -12.76 8.86
CA ASN A 595 -20.32 -13.57 9.99
C ASN A 595 -21.54 -14.39 9.56
N PRO A 596 -21.42 -15.72 9.44
CA PRO A 596 -22.49 -16.55 8.90
C PRO A 596 -23.68 -16.80 9.87
N ASP A 597 -23.55 -16.38 11.13
CA ASP A 597 -24.62 -16.53 12.12
C ASP A 597 -25.54 -15.30 12.17
N THR A 598 -24.93 -14.11 12.01
CA THR A 598 -25.68 -12.84 12.01
C THR A 598 -25.91 -12.30 10.60
N GLU A 599 -25.30 -12.92 9.60
CA GLU A 599 -25.22 -12.48 8.19
C GLU A 599 -24.65 -11.06 8.02
N SER A 600 -24.02 -10.52 9.07
CA SER A 600 -23.31 -9.25 8.98
C SER A 600 -22.05 -9.41 8.14
N LYS A 601 -21.72 -8.38 7.36
CA LYS A 601 -20.56 -8.38 6.48
C LYS A 601 -19.88 -7.02 6.42
N HIS A 602 -18.58 -7.05 6.26
CA HIS A 602 -17.75 -5.87 6.03
C HIS A 602 -16.86 -6.11 4.82
N VAL A 603 -16.80 -5.15 3.91
CA VAL A 603 -15.99 -5.25 2.68
C VAL A 603 -14.76 -4.37 2.81
N TYR A 604 -13.59 -4.97 2.70
CA TYR A 604 -12.30 -4.28 2.67
C TYR A 604 -11.84 -4.11 1.22
N THR A 605 -11.34 -2.91 0.93
CA THR A 605 -10.84 -2.52 -0.39
C THR A 605 -9.48 -1.85 -0.28
N THR A 606 -8.96 -1.33 -1.38
CA THR A 606 -7.75 -0.50 -1.38
C THR A 606 -7.90 0.74 -0.48
N ALA A 607 -9.10 1.25 -0.28
CA ALA A 607 -9.38 2.34 0.67
C ALA A 607 -9.13 1.92 2.13
N ASN A 608 -9.23 0.63 2.44
CA ASN A 608 -8.94 0.07 3.76
C ASN A 608 -7.50 -0.49 3.88
N GLY A 609 -6.66 -0.23 2.89
CA GLY A 609 -5.25 -0.62 2.89
C GLY A 609 -4.93 -1.95 2.20
N LEU A 610 -5.83 -2.55 1.42
CA LEU A 610 -5.46 -3.64 0.52
C LEU A 610 -4.59 -3.12 -0.63
N LEU A 611 -3.67 -3.94 -1.13
CA LEU A 611 -2.83 -3.60 -2.28
C LEU A 611 -3.61 -3.60 -3.60
N SER A 612 -4.65 -4.43 -3.72
CA SER A 612 -5.58 -4.48 -4.86
C SER A 612 -6.96 -4.92 -4.38
N ASN A 613 -8.00 -4.57 -5.14
CA ASN A 613 -9.36 -5.08 -4.90
C ASN A 613 -9.58 -6.47 -5.48
N GLN A 614 -8.73 -6.92 -6.40
CA GLN A 614 -8.87 -8.22 -7.07
C GLN A 614 -7.92 -9.25 -6.47
N PHE A 615 -8.47 -10.39 -6.07
CA PHE A 615 -7.73 -11.50 -5.51
C PHE A 615 -7.41 -12.57 -6.56
N ASN A 616 -6.41 -13.42 -6.26
CA ASN A 616 -6.08 -14.54 -7.11
C ASN A 616 -6.88 -15.80 -6.75
N PHE A 617 -6.93 -16.76 -7.66
CA PHE A 617 -7.61 -18.04 -7.44
C PHE A 617 -6.92 -18.86 -6.36
N GLN A 618 -7.69 -19.54 -5.49
CA GLN A 618 -7.22 -20.46 -4.46
C GLN A 618 -6.22 -19.88 -3.41
N SER A 619 -5.93 -18.59 -3.45
CA SER A 619 -4.89 -17.93 -2.67
C SER A 619 -5.33 -17.46 -1.28
N GLY A 620 -6.09 -18.25 -0.57
CA GLY A 620 -6.49 -18.00 0.82
C GLY A 620 -6.04 -19.14 1.72
N TYR A 621 -5.30 -18.84 2.80
CA TYR A 621 -4.81 -19.83 3.75
C TYR A 621 -4.85 -19.28 5.18
N ILE A 622 -5.11 -20.14 6.16
CA ILE A 622 -4.96 -19.84 7.58
C ILE A 622 -3.94 -20.78 8.21
N ASP A 623 -2.93 -20.23 8.88
CA ASP A 623 -1.92 -21.05 9.55
C ASP A 623 -2.40 -21.52 10.94
N LYS A 624 -1.67 -22.45 11.55
CA LYS A 624 -1.96 -23.00 12.89
C LYS A 624 -1.99 -21.94 13.99
N LYS A 625 -1.35 -20.77 13.79
CA LYS A 625 -1.40 -19.62 14.70
C LYS A 625 -2.64 -18.76 14.49
N GLY A 626 -3.38 -18.95 13.39
CA GLY A 626 -4.58 -18.23 13.02
C GLY A 626 -4.30 -16.95 12.23
N ARG A 627 -3.11 -16.82 11.62
CA ARG A 627 -2.81 -15.76 10.67
C ARG A 627 -3.41 -16.12 9.31
N ILE A 628 -4.12 -15.18 8.72
CA ILE A 628 -4.76 -15.36 7.41
C ILE A 628 -3.88 -14.74 6.34
N TYR A 629 -3.57 -15.53 5.34
CA TYR A 629 -2.79 -15.14 4.16
C TYR A 629 -3.71 -15.09 2.95
N VAL A 630 -3.70 -13.98 2.22
CA VAL A 630 -4.44 -13.81 0.98
C VAL A 630 -3.55 -13.18 -0.08
N SER A 631 -3.68 -13.61 -1.33
CA SER A 631 -2.92 -13.03 -2.43
C SER A 631 -3.82 -12.25 -3.37
N ILE A 632 -3.35 -11.08 -3.75
CA ILE A 632 -3.96 -10.24 -4.77
C ILE A 632 -3.42 -10.60 -6.17
N ARG A 633 -4.17 -10.18 -7.21
CA ARG A 633 -3.82 -10.40 -8.60
C ARG A 633 -3.02 -9.23 -9.16
#